data_3b5830b8aab13ab32c06bf739628fae0
#
_entry.id   3b5830b8aab13ab32c06bf739628fae0
#
_cell.length_a   1.000
_cell.length_b   1.000
_cell.length_c   1.000
_cell.angle_alpha   90.00
_cell.angle_beta   90.00
_cell.angle_gamma   90.00
#
_symmetry.space_group_name_H-M   'P 1'
#
loop_
_entity.id
_entity.type
_entity.pdbx_description
1 polymer ?
#
loop_
_entity_poly.entity_id
_entity_poly.type
_entity_poly.pdbx_seq_one_letter_code
_entity_poly.pdbx_strand_id
1 'polypeptide(L)'
;MLSGLKRSAFFIFTPMITADKIIIKHNKFFRMFFFHWVFWFSSFLFYHFITGEHQLFKTYLNLLQIENIYIVLFFLSFGIAVWFSFIDMIFSDRIMRFFPIQMTLFLRSVLYFASVFLLIFVAARSPLTIYTKENYKEIFKLLPEMDILFYRFLLFFYVFGFFNHLIRGTIKKIGRGNIRSWIFGFMNKPRENERIFMFLDMKASTSIAEKLGHKKFSHLIQDVFNDLSVVDNYHGQIYQYLGDGAIISWSLKKGLRKSNFLRAYFAFTRVIHKRRRYYHRKYDIIPKFKAGIHAGKVMVLQVGQIRRDISYNGDTLNTAARIESMSNEYRQEVLISGDLYEQIKDKKKYTFKNVGNIKLKGKRKAIDIFQVRKKK
;
A
#
# COMPACT_ATOMS: atom_id res chain seq x y z
N MET A 1 11.79 -5.71 -47.08
CA MET A 1 11.35 -4.77 -46.05
C MET A 1 10.84 -5.48 -44.81
N LEU A 2 11.71 -6.17 -44.07
CA LEU A 2 11.40 -6.89 -42.83
C LEU A 2 12.69 -7.03 -42.03
N SER A 3 13.24 -5.91 -41.52
CA SER A 3 14.45 -5.91 -40.68
C SER A 3 14.47 -4.77 -39.64
N GLY A 4 13.35 -4.50 -38.98
CA GLY A 4 13.23 -3.39 -38.01
C GLY A 4 12.56 -3.71 -36.68
N LEU A 5 12.27 -4.97 -36.34
CA LEU A 5 11.45 -5.32 -35.16
C LEU A 5 12.11 -6.34 -34.22
N LYS A 6 13.40 -6.19 -33.95
CA LYS A 6 14.06 -6.99 -32.91
C LYS A 6 15.15 -6.13 -32.25
N ARG A 7 14.84 -5.51 -31.11
CA ARG A 7 15.76 -5.09 -30.00
C ARG A 7 15.17 -4.04 -29.06
N SER A 8 13.99 -4.27 -28.48
CA SER A 8 13.50 -3.37 -27.41
C SER A 8 12.78 -4.06 -26.23
N ALA A 9 13.08 -5.31 -25.97
CA ALA A 9 12.35 -6.06 -24.93
C ALA A 9 13.25 -6.85 -23.97
N PHE A 10 14.44 -6.35 -23.60
CA PHE A 10 15.20 -7.02 -22.52
C PHE A 10 16.23 -6.06 -21.89
N PHE A 11 15.75 -4.99 -21.23
CA PHE A 11 16.48 -4.35 -20.16
C PHE A 11 15.64 -4.40 -18.89
N ILE A 12 15.57 -5.59 -18.30
CA ILE A 12 15.14 -5.76 -16.92
C ILE A 12 16.24 -5.17 -16.07
N PHE A 13 15.98 -3.94 -15.60
CA PHE A 13 16.76 -3.25 -14.59
C PHE A 13 16.98 -4.15 -13.38
N THR A 14 18.20 -4.57 -13.15
CA THR A 14 18.69 -4.95 -11.83
C THR A 14 18.94 -3.65 -11.04
N PRO A 15 18.05 -3.22 -10.14
CA PRO A 15 18.34 -2.07 -9.31
C PRO A 15 19.28 -2.52 -8.18
N MET A 16 20.42 -1.87 -8.03
CA MET A 16 21.23 -1.95 -6.82
C MET A 16 20.31 -1.78 -5.60
N ILE A 17 20.11 -2.88 -4.87
CA ILE A 17 19.18 -2.96 -3.73
C ILE A 17 19.87 -2.28 -2.55
N THR A 18 19.52 -1.04 -2.25
CA THR A 18 19.98 -0.36 -1.02
C THR A 18 19.24 -0.92 0.20
N ALA A 19 19.88 -0.94 1.36
CA ALA A 19 19.31 -1.45 2.63
C ALA A 19 17.91 -0.90 2.92
N ASP A 20 17.64 0.38 2.64
CA ASP A 20 16.31 0.99 2.76
C ASP A 20 15.25 0.31 1.86
N LYS A 21 15.62 -0.16 0.66
CA LYS A 21 14.69 -0.86 -0.23
C LYS A 21 14.37 -2.26 0.29
N ILE A 22 15.36 -2.95 0.87
CA ILE A 22 15.16 -4.27 1.47
C ILE A 22 14.19 -4.15 2.64
N ILE A 23 14.39 -3.21 3.55
CA ILE A 23 13.52 -2.99 4.72
C ILE A 23 12.08 -2.63 4.28
N ILE A 24 11.93 -1.77 3.26
CA ILE A 24 10.64 -1.36 2.74
C ILE A 24 9.90 -2.55 2.11
N LYS A 25 10.60 -3.35 1.30
CA LYS A 25 10.04 -4.53 0.64
C LYS A 25 9.66 -5.60 1.67
N HIS A 26 10.47 -5.77 2.71
CA HIS A 26 10.24 -6.67 3.84
C HIS A 26 8.98 -6.28 4.62
N ASN A 27 8.83 -5.02 5.02
CA ASN A 27 7.64 -4.54 5.71
C ASN A 27 6.35 -4.68 4.88
N LYS A 28 6.43 -4.52 3.55
CA LYS A 28 5.29 -4.72 2.67
C LYS A 28 4.90 -6.19 2.61
N PHE A 29 5.89 -7.10 2.46
CA PHE A 29 5.68 -8.54 2.45
C PHE A 29 5.04 -9.02 3.74
N PHE A 30 5.59 -8.67 4.91
CA PHE A 30 5.04 -9.08 6.19
C PHE A 30 3.61 -8.61 6.43
N ARG A 31 3.27 -7.39 6.00
CA ARG A 31 1.89 -6.88 6.09
C ARG A 31 0.92 -7.67 5.21
N MET A 32 1.37 -8.08 4.02
CA MET A 32 0.56 -8.89 3.12
C MET A 32 0.41 -10.31 3.65
N PHE A 33 1.52 -10.89 4.10
CA PHE A 33 1.55 -12.19 4.73
C PHE A 33 0.61 -12.29 5.93
N PHE A 34 0.71 -11.36 6.88
CA PHE A 34 -0.14 -11.37 8.06
C PHE A 34 -1.64 -11.26 7.72
N PHE A 35 -1.98 -10.42 6.72
CA PHE A 35 -3.36 -10.32 6.25
C PHE A 35 -3.85 -11.64 5.63
N HIS A 36 -3.07 -12.25 4.73
CA HIS A 36 -3.43 -13.53 4.12
C HIS A 36 -3.53 -14.64 5.16
N TRP A 37 -2.60 -14.69 6.09
CA TRP A 37 -2.57 -15.71 7.11
C TRP A 37 -3.79 -15.66 8.04
N VAL A 38 -4.11 -14.50 8.57
CA VAL A 38 -5.31 -14.32 9.41
C VAL A 38 -6.57 -14.64 8.62
N PHE A 39 -6.66 -14.17 7.37
CA PHE A 39 -7.82 -14.42 6.52
C PHE A 39 -8.01 -15.93 6.25
N TRP A 40 -6.97 -16.61 5.77
CA TRP A 40 -7.08 -18.04 5.42
C TRP A 40 -7.23 -18.93 6.63
N PHE A 41 -6.55 -18.62 7.72
CA PHE A 41 -6.73 -19.34 8.97
C PHE A 41 -8.19 -19.26 9.49
N SER A 42 -8.75 -18.03 9.51
CA SER A 42 -10.16 -17.85 9.89
C SER A 42 -11.11 -18.52 8.92
N SER A 43 -10.81 -18.50 7.61
CA SER A 43 -11.63 -19.15 6.59
C SER A 43 -11.63 -20.66 6.73
N PHE A 44 -10.48 -21.29 7.00
CA PHE A 44 -10.40 -22.74 7.22
C PHE A 44 -11.05 -23.18 8.53
N LEU A 45 -10.93 -22.38 9.60
CA LEU A 45 -11.69 -22.63 10.83
C LEU A 45 -13.20 -22.57 10.56
N PHE A 46 -13.67 -21.61 9.82
CA PHE A 46 -15.06 -21.46 9.42
C PHE A 46 -15.55 -22.65 8.59
N TYR A 47 -14.74 -23.08 7.59
CA TYR A 47 -15.04 -24.27 6.79
C TYR A 47 -15.14 -25.52 7.66
N HIS A 48 -14.15 -25.76 8.52
CA HIS A 48 -14.13 -26.88 9.44
C HIS A 48 -15.35 -26.92 10.37
N PHE A 49 -15.77 -25.74 10.87
CA PHE A 49 -16.91 -25.63 11.78
C PHE A 49 -18.26 -25.87 11.09
N ILE A 50 -18.44 -25.40 9.84
CA ILE A 50 -19.69 -25.53 9.11
C ILE A 50 -19.89 -26.91 8.51
N THR A 51 -18.83 -27.51 7.97
CA THR A 51 -18.99 -28.79 7.25
C THR A 51 -19.18 -29.97 8.20
N GLY A 52 -18.77 -29.83 9.46
CA GLY A 52 -18.91 -30.93 10.46
C GLY A 52 -18.19 -32.22 10.04
N GLU A 53 -17.39 -32.19 8.99
CA GLU A 53 -16.71 -33.33 8.37
C GLU A 53 -15.57 -33.86 9.27
N HIS A 54 -15.84 -33.98 10.56
CA HIS A 54 -14.88 -34.49 11.55
C HIS A 54 -14.41 -35.93 11.25
N GLN A 55 -15.25 -36.76 10.64
CA GLN A 55 -14.92 -38.19 10.49
C GLN A 55 -13.92 -38.43 9.36
N LEU A 56 -14.14 -37.85 8.16
CA LEU A 56 -13.20 -38.02 7.04
C LEU A 56 -11.86 -37.35 7.31
N PHE A 57 -11.91 -36.15 7.87
CA PHE A 57 -10.68 -35.45 8.26
C PHE A 57 -9.92 -36.20 9.36
N LYS A 58 -10.61 -36.78 10.35
CA LYS A 58 -9.99 -37.66 11.36
C LYS A 58 -9.31 -38.86 10.75
N THR A 59 -9.91 -39.51 9.77
CA THR A 59 -9.28 -40.63 9.06
C THR A 59 -7.96 -40.23 8.40
N TYR A 60 -7.93 -39.06 7.72
CA TYR A 60 -6.68 -38.53 7.14
C TYR A 60 -5.66 -38.12 8.20
N LEU A 61 -6.09 -37.50 9.29
CA LEU A 61 -5.19 -37.11 10.37
C LEU A 61 -4.58 -38.36 11.06
N ASN A 62 -5.39 -39.40 11.25
CA ASN A 62 -4.91 -40.69 11.81
C ASN A 62 -3.88 -41.35 10.87
N LEU A 63 -4.11 -41.35 9.56
CA LEU A 63 -3.14 -41.82 8.55
C LEU A 63 -1.82 -41.05 8.58
N LEU A 64 -1.88 -39.73 8.88
CA LEU A 64 -0.71 -38.88 9.00
C LEU A 64 -0.14 -38.84 10.43
N GLN A 65 -0.71 -39.57 11.36
CA GLN A 65 -0.36 -39.57 12.81
C GLN A 65 -0.43 -38.18 13.44
N ILE A 66 -1.35 -37.32 12.95
CA ILE A 66 -1.54 -35.97 13.47
C ILE A 66 -2.81 -35.93 14.30
N GLU A 67 -2.68 -35.76 15.61
CA GLU A 67 -3.80 -35.77 16.55
C GLU A 67 -4.64 -34.48 16.52
N ASN A 68 -4.05 -33.35 16.08
CA ASN A 68 -4.68 -32.04 16.21
C ASN A 68 -4.86 -31.34 14.85
N ILE A 69 -6.11 -31.28 14.38
CA ILE A 69 -6.49 -30.62 13.13
C ILE A 69 -6.13 -29.12 13.11
N TYR A 70 -6.19 -28.43 14.24
CA TYR A 70 -5.92 -27.00 14.28
C TYR A 70 -4.46 -26.69 13.94
N ILE A 71 -3.54 -27.61 14.25
CA ILE A 71 -2.13 -27.53 13.87
C ILE A 71 -2.01 -27.59 12.33
N VAL A 72 -2.75 -28.51 11.71
CA VAL A 72 -2.75 -28.64 10.25
C VAL A 72 -3.31 -27.39 9.59
N LEU A 73 -4.45 -26.89 10.06
CA LEU A 73 -5.05 -25.66 9.52
C LEU A 73 -4.14 -24.44 9.68
N PHE A 74 -3.40 -24.38 10.80
CA PHE A 74 -2.42 -23.35 11.06
C PHE A 74 -1.28 -23.37 10.04
N PHE A 75 -0.62 -24.50 9.83
CA PHE A 75 0.49 -24.62 8.90
C PHE A 75 0.05 -24.52 7.45
N LEU A 76 -1.12 -25.05 7.08
CA LEU A 76 -1.69 -24.91 5.75
C LEU A 76 -1.96 -23.44 5.42
N SER A 77 -2.64 -22.72 6.32
CA SER A 77 -2.90 -21.28 6.15
C SER A 77 -1.62 -20.45 6.09
N PHE A 78 -0.61 -20.84 6.88
CA PHE A 78 0.70 -20.21 6.88
C PHE A 78 1.40 -20.36 5.52
N GLY A 79 1.45 -21.59 4.99
CA GLY A 79 2.04 -21.87 3.67
C GLY A 79 1.34 -21.12 2.54
N ILE A 80 -0.01 -21.13 2.54
CA ILE A 80 -0.81 -20.38 1.57
C ILE A 80 -0.55 -18.87 1.69
N ALA A 81 -0.44 -18.34 2.91
CA ALA A 81 -0.18 -16.92 3.13
C ALA A 81 1.20 -16.48 2.60
N VAL A 82 2.23 -17.29 2.81
CA VAL A 82 3.57 -17.06 2.24
C VAL A 82 3.49 -17.03 0.72
N TRP A 83 2.86 -18.04 0.13
CA TRP A 83 2.76 -18.22 -1.31
C TRP A 83 1.98 -17.08 -1.98
N PHE A 84 0.81 -16.72 -1.44
CA PHE A 84 0.00 -15.64 -1.99
C PHE A 84 0.65 -14.28 -1.83
N SER A 85 1.37 -14.07 -0.72
CA SER A 85 2.14 -12.83 -0.55
C SER A 85 3.27 -12.71 -1.56
N PHE A 86 3.88 -13.82 -1.94
CA PHE A 86 4.90 -13.89 -2.98
C PHE A 86 4.31 -13.59 -4.37
N ILE A 87 3.19 -14.21 -4.72
CA ILE A 87 2.45 -13.92 -5.97
C ILE A 87 2.07 -12.44 -6.04
N ASP A 88 1.50 -11.88 -4.98
CA ASP A 88 1.11 -10.47 -4.93
C ASP A 88 2.29 -9.50 -5.04
N MET A 89 3.46 -9.93 -4.62
CA MET A 89 4.68 -9.13 -4.76
C MET A 89 5.19 -9.13 -6.20
N ILE A 90 5.08 -10.26 -6.91
CA ILE A 90 5.43 -10.39 -8.34
C ILE A 90 4.40 -9.65 -9.19
N PHE A 91 3.13 -10.00 -9.03
CA PHE A 91 2.01 -9.36 -9.75
C PHE A 91 1.58 -8.07 -9.04
N SER A 92 2.54 -7.14 -8.93
CA SER A 92 2.30 -5.87 -8.25
C SER A 92 1.20 -5.05 -8.96
N ASP A 93 0.57 -4.14 -8.21
CA ASP A 93 -0.43 -3.20 -8.76
C ASP A 93 0.07 -2.41 -9.98
N ARG A 94 1.40 -2.38 -10.19
CA ARG A 94 2.01 -1.74 -11.37
C ARG A 94 1.69 -2.49 -12.66
N ILE A 95 1.63 -3.82 -12.63
CA ILE A 95 1.27 -4.66 -13.79
C ILE A 95 -0.25 -4.65 -13.98
N MET A 96 -0.97 -4.81 -12.88
CA MET A 96 -2.45 -4.95 -12.90
C MET A 96 -3.21 -3.64 -13.17
N ARG A 97 -2.55 -2.47 -13.12
CA ARG A 97 -3.19 -1.17 -13.38
C ARG A 97 -3.69 -0.97 -14.82
N PHE A 98 -3.19 -1.78 -15.76
CA PHE A 98 -3.60 -1.72 -17.16
C PHE A 98 -4.92 -2.45 -17.42
N PHE A 99 -5.40 -3.22 -16.47
CA PHE A 99 -6.62 -4.01 -16.59
C PHE A 99 -7.77 -3.37 -15.79
N PRO A 100 -9.01 -3.49 -16.28
CA PRO A 100 -10.20 -3.16 -15.49
C PRO A 100 -10.20 -3.93 -14.15
N ILE A 101 -10.86 -3.36 -13.13
CA ILE A 101 -10.84 -3.95 -11.79
C ILE A 101 -11.40 -5.37 -11.78
N GLN A 102 -12.44 -5.63 -12.55
CA GLN A 102 -13.08 -6.96 -12.70
C GLN A 102 -12.08 -7.98 -13.25
N MET A 103 -11.40 -7.62 -14.35
CA MET A 103 -10.38 -8.47 -14.96
C MET A 103 -9.17 -8.69 -14.04
N THR A 104 -8.79 -7.68 -13.27
CA THR A 104 -7.72 -7.82 -12.26
C THR A 104 -8.12 -8.80 -11.16
N LEU A 105 -9.37 -8.72 -10.67
CA LEU A 105 -9.89 -9.65 -9.67
C LEU A 105 -9.94 -11.08 -10.23
N PHE A 106 -10.48 -11.24 -11.42
CA PHE A 106 -10.56 -12.54 -12.11
C PHE A 106 -9.17 -13.16 -12.32
N LEU A 107 -8.23 -12.44 -12.93
CA LEU A 107 -6.87 -12.94 -13.19
C LEU A 107 -6.14 -13.34 -11.90
N ARG A 108 -6.30 -12.58 -10.83
CA ARG A 108 -5.70 -12.94 -9.54
C ARG A 108 -6.34 -14.16 -8.93
N SER A 109 -7.66 -14.30 -9.00
CA SER A 109 -8.36 -15.49 -8.51
C SER A 109 -7.93 -16.73 -9.28
N VAL A 110 -7.82 -16.64 -10.61
CA VAL A 110 -7.31 -17.73 -11.46
C VAL A 110 -5.86 -18.09 -11.12
N LEU A 111 -4.99 -17.09 -10.94
CA LEU A 111 -3.58 -17.32 -10.56
C LEU A 111 -3.45 -18.01 -9.20
N TYR A 112 -4.26 -17.61 -8.24
CA TYR A 112 -4.25 -18.25 -6.92
C TYR A 112 -4.76 -19.68 -7.01
N PHE A 113 -5.86 -19.89 -7.71
CA PHE A 113 -6.43 -21.21 -7.92
C PHE A 113 -5.43 -22.14 -8.65
N ALA A 114 -4.89 -21.70 -9.77
CA ALA A 114 -3.90 -22.45 -10.54
C ALA A 114 -2.63 -22.76 -9.72
N SER A 115 -2.19 -21.81 -8.89
CA SER A 115 -1.01 -21.99 -8.04
C SER A 115 -1.21 -23.00 -6.92
N VAL A 116 -2.41 -23.05 -6.32
CA VAL A 116 -2.75 -24.07 -5.31
C VAL A 116 -2.88 -25.43 -5.95
N PHE A 117 -3.53 -25.50 -7.12
CA PHE A 117 -3.60 -26.74 -7.90
C PHE A 117 -2.20 -27.27 -8.25
N LEU A 118 -1.30 -26.40 -8.69
CA LEU A 118 0.08 -26.75 -8.96
C LEU A 118 0.82 -27.27 -7.71
N LEU A 119 0.60 -26.63 -6.55
CA LEU A 119 1.19 -27.07 -5.28
C LEU A 119 0.70 -28.46 -4.89
N ILE A 120 -0.60 -28.72 -5.00
CA ILE A 120 -1.19 -30.05 -4.74
C ILE A 120 -0.61 -31.07 -5.72
N PHE A 121 -0.51 -30.74 -7.00
CA PHE A 121 0.05 -31.62 -8.03
C PHE A 121 1.53 -31.96 -7.78
N VAL A 122 2.34 -30.96 -7.40
CA VAL A 122 3.75 -31.15 -7.05
C VAL A 122 3.89 -31.95 -5.76
N ALA A 123 3.07 -31.66 -4.74
CA ALA A 123 3.04 -32.40 -3.49
C ALA A 123 2.68 -33.89 -3.72
N ALA A 124 1.70 -34.16 -4.57
CA ALA A 124 1.28 -35.52 -4.94
C ALA A 124 2.35 -36.32 -5.68
N ARG A 125 3.32 -35.65 -6.29
CA ARG A 125 4.46 -36.28 -7.01
C ARG A 125 5.79 -36.21 -6.26
N SER A 126 5.79 -35.68 -5.04
CA SER A 126 7.02 -35.54 -4.26
C SER A 126 7.51 -36.92 -3.75
N PRO A 127 8.82 -37.12 -3.53
CA PRO A 127 9.36 -38.34 -2.94
C PRO A 127 8.80 -38.68 -1.55
N LEU A 128 8.28 -37.69 -0.82
CA LEU A 128 7.58 -37.93 0.46
C LEU A 128 6.36 -38.83 0.31
N THR A 129 5.68 -38.80 -0.86
CA THR A 129 4.55 -39.70 -1.14
C THR A 129 5.02 -41.12 -1.49
N ILE A 130 6.29 -41.30 -1.85
CA ILE A 130 6.89 -42.62 -2.13
C ILE A 130 7.15 -43.41 -0.85
N TYR A 131 7.40 -42.70 0.28
CA TYR A 131 7.63 -43.30 1.60
C TYR A 131 6.37 -43.92 2.19
N THR A 132 5.17 -43.53 1.70
CA THR A 132 3.88 -44.04 2.15
C THR A 132 3.20 -44.94 1.09
N LYS A 133 3.96 -45.69 0.31
CA LYS A 133 3.43 -46.47 -0.82
C LYS A 133 2.30 -47.45 -0.47
N GLU A 134 2.28 -47.98 0.72
CA GLU A 134 1.18 -48.88 1.19
C GLU A 134 -0.10 -48.04 1.48
N ASN A 135 0.01 -46.90 2.09
CA ASN A 135 -1.12 -46.03 2.40
C ASN A 135 -1.68 -45.31 1.15
N TYR A 136 -0.88 -45.16 0.08
CA TYR A 136 -1.28 -44.51 -1.16
C TYR A 136 -2.40 -45.27 -1.89
N LYS A 137 -2.35 -46.61 -1.89
CA LYS A 137 -3.41 -47.45 -2.47
C LYS A 137 -4.74 -47.33 -1.73
N GLU A 138 -4.71 -47.16 -0.41
CA GLU A 138 -5.91 -46.94 0.40
C GLU A 138 -6.47 -45.52 0.21
N ILE A 139 -5.61 -44.51 0.10
CA ILE A 139 -6.02 -43.13 -0.22
C ILE A 139 -6.68 -43.08 -1.61
N PHE A 140 -6.16 -43.81 -2.60
CA PHE A 140 -6.76 -43.90 -3.94
C PHE A 140 -8.10 -44.62 -3.97
N LYS A 141 -8.35 -45.56 -3.07
CA LYS A 141 -9.66 -46.23 -2.93
C LYS A 141 -10.75 -45.32 -2.38
N LEU A 142 -10.37 -44.26 -1.64
CA LEU A 142 -11.27 -43.24 -1.09
C LEU A 142 -11.59 -42.12 -2.11
N LEU A 143 -10.95 -42.10 -3.31
CA LEU A 143 -11.15 -41.07 -4.31
C LEU A 143 -12.59 -40.85 -4.77
N PRO A 144 -13.46 -41.88 -4.95
CA PRO A 144 -14.84 -41.65 -5.37
C PRO A 144 -15.67 -40.88 -4.35
N GLU A 145 -15.42 -41.05 -3.05
CA GLU A 145 -16.08 -40.27 -1.99
C GLU A 145 -15.42 -38.88 -1.82
N MET A 146 -14.17 -38.74 -2.23
CA MET A 146 -13.45 -37.47 -2.24
C MET A 146 -13.91 -36.49 -3.32
N ASP A 147 -14.53 -36.96 -4.42
CA ASP A 147 -14.93 -36.09 -5.51
C ASP A 147 -15.83 -34.94 -5.04
N ILE A 148 -16.87 -35.23 -4.28
CA ILE A 148 -17.79 -34.22 -3.75
C ILE A 148 -17.09 -33.30 -2.75
N LEU A 149 -16.25 -33.85 -1.85
CA LEU A 149 -15.50 -33.08 -0.87
C LEU A 149 -14.45 -32.19 -1.53
N PHE A 150 -13.78 -32.72 -2.53
CA PHE A 150 -12.81 -31.99 -3.33
C PHE A 150 -13.46 -30.81 -4.08
N TYR A 151 -14.60 -31.02 -4.74
CA TYR A 151 -15.33 -29.94 -5.40
C TYR A 151 -15.88 -28.90 -4.42
N ARG A 152 -16.37 -29.32 -3.25
CA ARG A 152 -16.77 -28.39 -2.16
C ARG A 152 -15.59 -27.56 -1.67
N PHE A 153 -14.44 -28.17 -1.47
CA PHE A 153 -13.22 -27.46 -1.07
C PHE A 153 -12.74 -26.50 -2.15
N LEU A 154 -12.76 -26.90 -3.42
CA LEU A 154 -12.42 -26.02 -4.55
C LEU A 154 -13.37 -24.82 -4.63
N LEU A 155 -14.68 -25.07 -4.51
CA LEU A 155 -15.67 -23.99 -4.50
C LEU A 155 -15.46 -23.04 -3.33
N PHE A 156 -15.27 -23.58 -2.13
CA PHE A 156 -14.93 -22.79 -0.93
C PHE A 156 -13.67 -21.93 -1.18
N PHE A 157 -12.61 -22.55 -1.67
CA PHE A 157 -11.35 -21.86 -1.92
C PHE A 157 -11.49 -20.73 -2.95
N TYR A 158 -12.25 -20.97 -4.01
CA TYR A 158 -12.52 -19.96 -5.03
C TYR A 158 -13.34 -18.79 -4.47
N VAL A 159 -14.43 -19.08 -3.76
CA VAL A 159 -15.31 -18.06 -3.16
C VAL A 159 -14.54 -17.22 -2.12
N PHE A 160 -13.83 -17.86 -1.20
CA PHE A 160 -13.05 -17.13 -0.19
C PHE A 160 -11.85 -16.40 -0.79
N GLY A 161 -11.21 -16.95 -1.82
CA GLY A 161 -10.19 -16.25 -2.60
C GLY A 161 -10.71 -14.97 -3.24
N PHE A 162 -11.91 -15.01 -3.82
CA PHE A 162 -12.59 -13.82 -4.35
C PHE A 162 -12.86 -12.78 -3.25
N PHE A 163 -13.39 -13.19 -2.11
CA PHE A 163 -13.60 -12.29 -0.95
C PHE A 163 -12.30 -11.69 -0.43
N ASN A 164 -11.23 -12.47 -0.37
CA ASN A 164 -9.90 -11.96 0.01
C ASN A 164 -9.47 -10.78 -0.88
N HIS A 165 -9.63 -10.93 -2.20
CA HIS A 165 -9.32 -9.86 -3.14
C HIS A 165 -10.23 -8.65 -3.01
N LEU A 166 -11.54 -8.88 -2.84
CA LEU A 166 -12.53 -7.83 -2.69
C LEU A 166 -12.23 -6.98 -1.44
N ILE A 167 -11.99 -7.62 -0.30
CA ILE A 167 -11.64 -6.95 0.95
C ILE A 167 -10.36 -6.12 0.77
N ARG A 168 -9.32 -6.67 0.16
CA ARG A 168 -8.07 -5.95 -0.08
C ARG A 168 -8.26 -4.75 -1.02
N GLY A 169 -9.06 -4.89 -2.06
CA GLY A 169 -9.41 -3.79 -2.96
C GLY A 169 -10.13 -2.66 -2.22
N THR A 170 -11.07 -3.00 -1.37
CA THR A 170 -11.83 -2.06 -0.52
C THR A 170 -10.91 -1.37 0.50
N ILE A 171 -10.04 -2.12 1.16
CA ILE A 171 -9.03 -1.58 2.09
C ILE A 171 -8.14 -0.52 1.41
N LYS A 172 -7.75 -0.74 0.15
CA LYS A 172 -6.95 0.24 -0.60
C LYS A 172 -7.74 1.51 -0.92
N LYS A 173 -9.03 1.42 -1.20
CA LYS A 173 -9.88 2.59 -1.49
C LYS A 173 -10.15 3.43 -0.25
N ILE A 174 -10.45 2.80 0.88
CA ILE A 174 -10.75 3.49 2.16
C ILE A 174 -9.48 4.11 2.77
N GLY A 175 -8.32 3.56 2.46
CA GLY A 175 -7.06 3.90 3.11
C GLY A 175 -6.88 3.15 4.44
N ARG A 176 -5.73 2.51 4.59
CA ARG A 176 -5.43 1.59 5.71
C ARG A 176 -5.56 2.20 7.10
N GLY A 177 -5.30 3.50 7.23
CA GLY A 177 -5.38 4.18 8.54
C GLY A 177 -6.80 4.35 9.06
N ASN A 178 -7.77 4.24 8.19
CA ASN A 178 -9.16 4.57 8.49
C ASN A 178 -10.05 3.33 8.67
N ILE A 179 -9.56 2.13 8.29
CA ILE A 179 -10.35 0.89 8.29
C ILE A 179 -10.88 0.57 9.67
N ARG A 180 -10.02 0.58 10.70
CA ARG A 180 -10.46 0.30 12.06
C ARG A 180 -11.56 1.27 12.52
N SER A 181 -11.37 2.54 12.24
CA SER A 181 -12.35 3.57 12.59
C SER A 181 -13.65 3.43 11.80
N TRP A 182 -13.56 2.94 10.57
CA TRP A 182 -14.72 2.69 9.71
C TRP A 182 -15.51 1.45 10.18
N ILE A 183 -14.83 0.31 10.42
CA ILE A 183 -15.48 -0.94 10.86
C ILE A 183 -16.17 -0.76 12.20
N PHE A 184 -15.53 -0.08 13.15
CA PHE A 184 -16.08 0.13 14.51
C PHE A 184 -16.93 1.40 14.65
N GLY A 185 -17.29 2.06 13.55
CA GLY A 185 -18.15 3.24 13.57
C GLY A 185 -17.58 4.46 14.32
N PHE A 186 -16.27 4.46 14.62
CA PHE A 186 -15.63 5.54 15.36
C PHE A 186 -15.65 6.90 14.63
N MET A 187 -16.03 6.92 13.36
CA MET A 187 -16.12 8.15 12.56
C MET A 187 -17.52 8.75 12.49
N ASN A 188 -18.51 8.10 13.09
CA ASN A 188 -19.90 8.59 13.08
C ASN A 188 -20.09 9.85 13.96
N LYS A 189 -19.16 10.10 14.89
CA LYS A 189 -19.15 11.31 15.71
C LYS A 189 -17.86 12.10 15.47
N PRO A 190 -17.91 13.44 15.38
CA PRO A 190 -16.73 14.27 15.29
C PRO A 190 -15.75 14.00 16.44
N ARG A 191 -14.45 13.86 16.13
CA ARG A 191 -13.40 13.63 17.13
C ARG A 191 -12.22 14.55 16.86
N GLU A 192 -11.68 15.13 17.91
CA GLU A 192 -10.45 15.89 17.85
C GLU A 192 -9.25 14.93 17.75
N ASN A 193 -8.38 15.18 16.79
CA ASN A 193 -7.14 14.43 16.59
C ASN A 193 -5.99 15.38 16.29
N GLU A 194 -4.81 15.08 16.81
CA GLU A 194 -3.58 15.79 16.44
C GLU A 194 -2.91 15.11 15.24
N ARG A 195 -2.71 15.90 14.20
CA ARG A 195 -2.13 15.39 12.93
C ARG A 195 -1.11 16.36 12.35
N ILE A 196 -0.21 15.81 11.56
CA ILE A 196 0.67 16.57 10.66
C ILE A 196 0.06 16.50 9.27
N PHE A 197 -0.05 17.66 8.62
CA PHE A 197 -0.43 17.77 7.21
C PHE A 197 0.71 18.33 6.39
N MET A 198 0.92 17.72 5.22
CA MET A 198 1.82 18.19 4.18
C MET A 198 0.99 18.47 2.94
N PHE A 199 0.97 19.73 2.53
CA PHE A 199 0.54 20.12 1.19
C PHE A 199 1.75 20.02 0.28
N LEU A 200 1.63 19.17 -0.74
CA LEU A 200 2.65 18.92 -1.75
C LEU A 200 2.12 19.41 -3.08
N ASP A 201 2.91 20.22 -3.79
CA ASP A 201 2.50 20.82 -5.05
C ASP A 201 3.63 20.79 -6.09
N MET A 202 3.27 20.66 -7.37
CA MET A 202 4.23 20.61 -8.47
C MET A 202 4.68 22.02 -8.85
N LYS A 203 5.99 22.26 -8.94
CA LYS A 203 6.53 23.53 -9.41
C LYS A 203 6.27 23.74 -10.89
N ALA A 204 5.82 24.93 -11.26
CA ALA A 204 5.56 25.36 -12.64
C ALA A 204 4.58 24.44 -13.40
N SER A 205 3.59 23.88 -12.71
CA SER A 205 2.64 22.92 -13.29
C SER A 205 1.84 23.49 -14.46
N THR A 206 1.43 24.76 -14.42
CA THR A 206 0.71 25.43 -15.50
C THR A 206 1.54 25.45 -16.78
N SER A 207 2.78 25.94 -16.72
CA SER A 207 3.67 25.94 -17.88
C SER A 207 4.00 24.54 -18.40
N ILE A 208 4.10 23.58 -17.50
CA ILE A 208 4.28 22.16 -17.85
C ILE A 208 3.04 21.64 -18.58
N ALA A 209 1.85 21.95 -18.09
CA ALA A 209 0.58 21.54 -18.71
C ALA A 209 0.40 22.15 -20.11
N GLU A 210 0.73 23.43 -20.28
CA GLU A 210 0.74 24.13 -21.58
C GLU A 210 1.72 23.45 -22.57
N LYS A 211 2.95 23.15 -22.11
CA LYS A 211 3.98 22.51 -22.98
C LYS A 211 3.56 21.08 -23.37
N LEU A 212 2.97 20.30 -22.48
CA LEU A 212 2.67 18.88 -22.71
C LEU A 212 1.31 18.63 -23.35
N GLY A 213 0.37 19.55 -23.21
CA GLY A 213 -1.04 19.36 -23.49
C GLY A 213 -1.72 18.43 -22.49
N HIS A 214 -3.04 18.47 -22.43
CA HIS A 214 -3.86 17.82 -21.40
C HIS A 214 -3.57 16.32 -21.25
N LYS A 215 -3.47 15.57 -22.35
CA LYS A 215 -3.28 14.12 -22.33
C LYS A 215 -1.94 13.70 -21.73
N LYS A 216 -0.83 14.30 -22.18
CA LYS A 216 0.51 13.97 -21.66
C LYS A 216 0.68 14.46 -20.22
N PHE A 217 0.12 15.63 -19.88
CA PHE A 217 0.15 16.16 -18.52
C PHE A 217 -0.61 15.22 -17.56
N SER A 218 -1.81 14.75 -17.91
CA SER A 218 -2.55 13.78 -17.10
C SER A 218 -1.76 12.49 -16.87
N HIS A 219 -1.06 11.98 -17.89
CA HIS A 219 -0.16 10.83 -17.71
C HIS A 219 1.04 11.14 -16.81
N LEU A 220 1.60 12.35 -16.89
CA LEU A 220 2.67 12.78 -15.98
C LEU A 220 2.18 12.76 -14.53
N ILE A 221 1.03 13.37 -14.26
CA ILE A 221 0.40 13.39 -12.93
C ILE A 221 0.17 11.96 -12.41
N GLN A 222 -0.38 11.08 -13.24
CA GLN A 222 -0.60 9.67 -12.88
C GLN A 222 0.73 8.97 -12.52
N ASP A 223 1.79 9.16 -13.29
CA ASP A 223 3.10 8.56 -13.01
C ASP A 223 3.71 9.11 -11.72
N VAL A 224 3.60 10.41 -11.49
CA VAL A 224 4.08 11.09 -10.28
C VAL A 224 3.33 10.58 -9.04
N PHE A 225 2.01 10.49 -9.08
CA PHE A 225 1.23 10.02 -7.93
C PHE A 225 1.44 8.54 -7.66
N ASN A 226 1.75 7.75 -8.68
CA ASN A 226 2.22 6.37 -8.47
C ASN A 226 3.56 6.34 -7.71
N ASP A 227 4.48 7.25 -8.01
CA ASP A 227 5.76 7.37 -7.30
C ASP A 227 5.58 7.94 -5.88
N LEU A 228 4.57 8.79 -5.66
CA LEU A 228 4.22 9.34 -4.35
C LEU A 228 3.79 8.23 -3.36
N SER A 229 3.37 7.07 -3.84
CA SER A 229 3.03 5.92 -2.99
C SER A 229 4.14 5.52 -2.01
N VAL A 230 5.37 5.96 -2.22
CA VAL A 230 6.50 5.77 -1.29
C VAL A 230 6.23 6.33 0.11
N VAL A 231 5.33 7.31 0.25
CA VAL A 231 4.98 7.93 1.54
C VAL A 231 4.35 6.94 2.53
N ASP A 232 3.67 5.88 2.03
CA ASP A 232 3.11 4.81 2.88
C ASP A 232 4.19 4.09 3.71
N ASN A 233 5.43 4.01 3.21
CA ASN A 233 6.56 3.40 3.91
C ASN A 233 7.00 4.21 5.14
N TYR A 234 6.60 5.47 5.21
CA TYR A 234 6.85 6.40 6.30
C TYR A 234 5.58 6.71 7.08
N HIS A 235 4.59 5.81 7.03
CA HIS A 235 3.29 5.95 7.68
C HIS A 235 2.47 7.18 7.23
N GLY A 236 2.78 7.76 6.07
CA GLY A 236 2.00 8.81 5.43
C GLY A 236 0.73 8.24 4.81
N GLN A 237 -0.36 8.96 4.96
CA GLN A 237 -1.65 8.66 4.36
C GLN A 237 -1.97 9.76 3.37
N ILE A 238 -2.20 9.42 2.12
CA ILE A 238 -2.70 10.39 1.16
C ILE A 238 -4.16 10.65 1.53
N TYR A 239 -4.45 11.89 1.90
CA TYR A 239 -5.79 12.33 2.24
C TYR A 239 -6.56 12.68 0.98
N GLN A 240 -5.96 13.48 0.11
CA GLN A 240 -6.61 13.96 -1.12
C GLN A 240 -5.56 14.24 -2.19
N TYR A 241 -5.91 14.01 -3.45
CA TYR A 241 -5.18 14.53 -4.60
C TYR A 241 -5.86 15.83 -5.07
N LEU A 242 -5.07 16.86 -5.34
CA LEU A 242 -5.51 18.20 -5.72
C LEU A 242 -4.85 18.58 -7.05
N GLY A 243 -5.48 18.22 -8.17
CA GLY A 243 -4.92 18.52 -9.48
C GLY A 243 -3.50 17.94 -9.66
N ASP A 244 -2.51 18.80 -9.56
CA ASP A 244 -1.07 18.49 -9.65
C ASP A 244 -0.37 18.34 -8.30
N GLY A 245 -1.13 18.48 -7.20
CA GLY A 245 -0.68 18.34 -5.82
C GLY A 245 -1.36 17.24 -5.04
N ALA A 246 -0.96 17.06 -3.80
CA ALA A 246 -1.56 16.11 -2.88
C ALA A 246 -1.47 16.58 -1.43
N ILE A 247 -2.48 16.24 -0.64
CA ILE A 247 -2.45 16.41 0.81
C ILE A 247 -2.11 15.06 1.45
N ILE A 248 -1.04 15.04 2.23
CA ILE A 248 -0.58 13.86 2.94
C ILE A 248 -0.70 14.13 4.43
N SER A 249 -1.16 13.14 5.18
CA SER A 249 -1.36 13.30 6.63
C SER A 249 -0.72 12.18 7.43
N TRP A 250 -0.31 12.48 8.65
CA TRP A 250 0.18 11.55 9.66
C TRP A 250 -0.53 11.81 10.99
N SER A 251 -0.77 10.76 11.79
CA SER A 251 -1.01 11.02 13.22
C SER A 251 0.27 11.61 13.81
N LEU A 252 0.16 12.56 14.74
CA LEU A 252 1.28 13.30 15.30
C LEU A 252 2.43 12.36 15.75
N LYS A 253 2.09 11.34 16.54
CA LYS A 253 3.05 10.33 17.04
C LYS A 253 3.82 9.62 15.92
N LYS A 254 3.12 9.17 14.86
CA LYS A 254 3.76 8.46 13.73
C LYS A 254 4.56 9.39 12.85
N GLY A 255 4.09 10.61 12.65
CA GLY A 255 4.78 11.61 11.84
C GLY A 255 6.08 12.11 12.49
N LEU A 256 6.06 12.40 13.78
CA LEU A 256 7.23 12.84 14.54
C LEU A 256 8.28 11.72 14.73
N ARG A 257 7.86 10.45 14.74
CA ARG A 257 8.78 9.32 14.89
C ARG A 257 9.84 9.34 13.78
N LYS A 258 11.10 9.57 14.15
CA LYS A 258 12.24 9.71 13.22
C LYS A 258 11.98 10.74 12.11
N SER A 259 11.14 11.76 12.37
CA SER A 259 10.71 12.78 11.39
C SER A 259 10.18 12.16 10.09
N ASN A 260 9.25 11.20 10.20
CA ASN A 260 8.74 10.44 9.07
C ASN A 260 8.15 11.31 7.97
N PHE A 261 7.52 12.45 8.30
CA PHE A 261 6.99 13.39 7.32
C PHE A 261 8.10 13.99 6.44
N LEU A 262 9.25 14.37 7.00
CA LEU A 262 10.40 14.82 6.21
C LEU A 262 11.03 13.67 5.43
N ARG A 263 11.19 12.52 6.05
CA ARG A 263 11.71 11.32 5.37
C ARG A 263 10.86 10.93 4.17
N ALA A 264 9.54 11.05 4.27
CA ALA A 264 8.61 10.79 3.19
C ALA A 264 8.83 11.74 2.01
N TYR A 265 8.91 13.05 2.26
CA TYR A 265 9.19 14.06 1.23
C TYR A 265 10.52 13.77 0.52
N PHE A 266 11.61 13.62 1.27
CA PHE A 266 12.93 13.36 0.68
C PHE A 266 13.06 11.97 0.04
N ALA A 267 12.25 10.99 0.45
CA ALA A 267 12.17 9.72 -0.25
C ALA A 267 11.44 9.85 -1.58
N PHE A 268 10.35 10.60 -1.62
CA PHE A 268 9.61 10.89 -2.85
C PHE A 268 10.46 11.63 -3.87
N THR A 269 11.12 12.74 -3.49
CA THR A 269 12.01 13.48 -4.39
C THR A 269 13.17 12.62 -4.90
N ARG A 270 13.68 11.70 -4.05
CA ARG A 270 14.69 10.72 -4.46
C ARG A 270 14.15 9.72 -5.49
N VAL A 271 12.89 9.28 -5.37
CA VAL A 271 12.26 8.39 -6.37
C VAL A 271 12.16 9.11 -7.70
N ILE A 272 11.68 10.36 -7.73
CA ILE A 272 11.63 11.20 -8.94
C ILE A 272 13.03 11.33 -9.55
N HIS A 273 14.03 11.66 -8.74
CA HIS A 273 15.41 11.82 -9.22
C HIS A 273 16.00 10.51 -9.78
N LYS A 274 15.73 9.37 -9.15
CA LYS A 274 16.13 8.04 -9.66
C LYS A 274 15.46 7.69 -10.99
N ARG A 275 14.25 8.18 -11.19
CA ARG A 275 13.48 7.99 -12.43
C ARG A 275 13.66 9.16 -13.42
N ARG A 276 14.63 10.06 -13.22
CA ARG A 276 14.82 11.24 -14.07
C ARG A 276 14.94 10.90 -15.56
N ARG A 277 15.66 9.80 -15.93
CA ARG A 277 15.77 9.34 -17.33
C ARG A 277 14.42 8.93 -17.92
N TYR A 278 13.56 8.29 -17.11
CA TYR A 278 12.20 7.93 -17.52
C TYR A 278 11.33 9.16 -17.77
N TYR A 279 11.33 10.12 -16.83
CA TYR A 279 10.56 11.36 -16.95
C TYR A 279 11.05 12.21 -18.13
N HIS A 280 12.35 12.37 -18.26
CA HIS A 280 12.93 13.09 -19.39
C HIS A 280 12.58 12.45 -20.74
N ARG A 281 12.75 11.11 -20.88
CA ARG A 281 12.46 10.41 -22.14
C ARG A 281 10.98 10.48 -22.52
N LYS A 282 10.08 10.39 -21.55
CA LYS A 282 8.63 10.30 -21.79
C LYS A 282 7.97 11.68 -21.92
N TYR A 283 8.44 12.65 -21.14
CA TYR A 283 7.78 13.95 -20.98
C TYR A 283 8.69 15.14 -21.30
N ASP A 284 9.98 14.90 -21.54
CA ASP A 284 11.00 15.94 -21.68
C ASP A 284 11.06 16.90 -20.48
N ILE A 285 10.69 16.41 -19.30
CA ILE A 285 10.59 17.18 -18.05
C ILE A 285 10.97 16.30 -16.88
N ILE A 286 11.62 16.89 -15.88
CA ILE A 286 11.83 16.27 -14.55
C ILE A 286 10.99 17.06 -13.56
N PRO A 287 9.86 16.50 -13.06
CA PRO A 287 8.97 17.22 -12.16
C PRO A 287 9.66 17.53 -10.83
N LYS A 288 9.45 18.75 -10.33
CA LYS A 288 9.93 19.21 -9.02
C LYS A 288 8.74 19.56 -8.15
N PHE A 289 8.90 19.39 -6.84
CA PHE A 289 7.82 19.58 -5.87
C PHE A 289 8.24 20.53 -4.77
N LYS A 290 7.25 21.24 -4.23
CA LYS A 290 7.34 22.06 -3.02
C LYS A 290 6.37 21.53 -1.98
N ALA A 291 6.63 21.79 -0.72
CA ALA A 291 5.79 21.32 0.38
C ALA A 291 5.71 22.33 1.52
N GLY A 292 4.49 22.56 2.01
CA GLY A 292 4.20 23.25 3.25
C GLY A 292 3.68 22.26 4.29
N ILE A 293 4.25 22.29 5.51
CA ILE A 293 3.96 21.29 6.53
C ILE A 293 3.63 21.97 7.86
N HIS A 294 2.53 21.55 8.45
CA HIS A 294 2.10 22.04 9.77
C HIS A 294 1.50 20.90 10.59
N ALA A 295 1.59 21.03 11.91
CA ALA A 295 0.97 20.10 12.85
C ALA A 295 -0.03 20.84 13.73
N GLY A 296 -1.14 20.21 14.05
CA GLY A 296 -2.12 20.75 14.96
C GLY A 296 -3.35 19.86 15.12
N LYS A 297 -4.31 20.37 15.87
CA LYS A 297 -5.57 19.72 16.14
C LYS A 297 -6.53 19.89 14.96
N VAL A 298 -7.26 18.83 14.65
CA VAL A 298 -8.30 18.79 13.63
C VAL A 298 -9.48 17.98 14.10
N MET A 299 -10.68 18.37 13.69
CA MET A 299 -11.87 17.54 13.84
C MET A 299 -11.91 16.54 12.68
N VAL A 300 -12.02 15.28 13.02
CA VAL A 300 -12.16 14.17 12.07
C VAL A 300 -13.58 13.65 12.13
N LEU A 301 -14.26 13.64 11.00
CA LEU A 301 -15.64 13.15 10.89
C LEU A 301 -15.88 12.56 9.52
N GLN A 302 -16.89 11.70 9.42
CA GLN A 302 -17.38 11.20 8.15
C GLN A 302 -18.45 12.13 7.63
N VAL A 303 -18.36 12.53 6.37
CA VAL A 303 -19.31 13.42 5.70
C VAL A 303 -19.90 12.77 4.45
N GLY A 304 -21.10 13.21 4.08
CA GLY A 304 -21.79 12.80 2.88
C GLY A 304 -22.69 11.56 3.05
N GLN A 305 -23.82 11.56 2.34
CA GLN A 305 -24.74 10.42 2.26
C GLN A 305 -24.55 9.62 0.99
N ILE A 306 -24.42 10.29 -0.16
CA ILE A 306 -24.23 9.65 -1.46
C ILE A 306 -22.82 9.04 -1.58
N ARG A 307 -21.83 9.81 -1.18
CA ARG A 307 -20.44 9.39 -1.08
C ARG A 307 -19.89 9.75 0.28
N ARG A 308 -19.54 8.74 1.06
CA ARG A 308 -18.97 8.92 2.39
C ARG A 308 -17.47 9.12 2.29
N ASP A 309 -17.00 10.29 2.66
CA ASP A 309 -15.58 10.64 2.75
C ASP A 309 -15.20 11.04 4.18
N ILE A 310 -13.91 10.91 4.51
CA ILE A 310 -13.38 11.38 5.77
C ILE A 310 -12.96 12.83 5.59
N SER A 311 -13.54 13.71 6.39
CA SER A 311 -13.20 15.13 6.41
C SER A 311 -12.34 15.46 7.61
N TYR A 312 -11.31 16.25 7.37
CA TYR A 312 -10.48 16.88 8.39
C TYR A 312 -10.81 18.38 8.40
N ASN A 313 -11.45 18.84 9.46
CA ASN A 313 -11.85 20.24 9.62
C ASN A 313 -10.99 20.90 10.70
N GLY A 314 -10.50 22.09 10.41
CA GLY A 314 -9.70 22.86 11.34
C GLY A 314 -8.71 23.77 10.65
N ASP A 315 -8.20 24.72 11.39
CA ASP A 315 -7.27 25.73 10.91
C ASP A 315 -5.89 25.12 10.52
N THR A 316 -5.59 23.93 11.01
CA THR A 316 -4.33 23.21 10.75
C THR A 316 -4.10 22.94 9.26
N LEU A 317 -5.15 22.53 8.52
CA LEU A 317 -5.04 22.31 7.07
C LEU A 317 -4.79 23.62 6.35
N ASN A 318 -5.57 24.66 6.69
CA ASN A 318 -5.44 25.99 6.08
C ASN A 318 -4.04 26.57 6.32
N THR A 319 -3.49 26.36 7.51
CA THR A 319 -2.13 26.79 7.85
C THR A 319 -1.09 26.08 7.01
N ALA A 320 -1.18 24.75 6.86
CA ALA A 320 -0.25 23.98 6.02
C ALA A 320 -0.32 24.41 4.54
N ALA A 321 -1.53 24.66 3.99
CA ALA A 321 -1.73 25.15 2.65
C ALA A 321 -1.10 26.54 2.44
N ARG A 322 -1.26 27.44 3.40
CA ARG A 322 -0.66 28.81 3.34
C ARG A 322 0.86 28.75 3.42
N ILE A 323 1.42 27.87 4.25
CA ILE A 323 2.88 27.65 4.30
C ILE A 323 3.38 27.12 2.96
N GLU A 324 2.63 26.23 2.30
CA GLU A 324 2.98 25.72 0.96
C GLU A 324 3.00 26.86 -0.07
N SER A 325 1.97 27.71 -0.11
CA SER A 325 1.89 28.83 -1.08
C SER A 325 3.07 29.80 -0.99
N MET A 326 3.67 29.96 0.19
CA MET A 326 4.84 30.80 0.41
C MET A 326 6.13 30.21 -0.17
N SER A 327 6.15 28.92 -0.51
CA SER A 327 7.34 28.25 -1.05
C SER A 327 7.86 28.91 -2.33
N ASN A 328 6.99 29.51 -3.14
CA ASN A 328 7.39 30.24 -4.34
C ASN A 328 8.08 31.58 -4.00
N GLU A 329 7.49 32.35 -3.07
CA GLU A 329 8.00 33.63 -2.60
C GLU A 329 9.41 33.49 -2.01
N TYR A 330 9.61 32.50 -1.15
CA TYR A 330 10.89 32.23 -0.51
C TYR A 330 11.83 31.36 -1.34
N ARG A 331 11.41 30.91 -2.53
CA ARG A 331 12.19 30.02 -3.43
C ARG A 331 12.67 28.75 -2.72
N GLN A 332 11.87 28.21 -1.80
CA GLN A 332 12.21 27.03 -1.01
C GLN A 332 11.39 25.82 -1.42
N GLU A 333 11.93 24.64 -1.19
CA GLU A 333 11.23 23.40 -1.52
C GLU A 333 10.39 22.85 -0.35
N VAL A 334 10.85 23.05 0.88
CA VAL A 334 10.15 22.56 2.06
C VAL A 334 10.11 23.64 3.12
N LEU A 335 8.92 24.02 3.52
CA LEU A 335 8.66 24.92 4.62
C LEU A 335 7.85 24.22 5.72
N ILE A 336 8.19 24.47 6.97
CA ILE A 336 7.46 23.96 8.13
C ILE A 336 7.14 25.10 9.10
N SER A 337 6.07 24.96 9.88
CA SER A 337 5.78 25.91 10.97
C SER A 337 6.74 25.76 12.15
N GLY A 338 6.91 26.84 12.91
CA GLY A 338 7.68 26.85 14.16
C GLY A 338 7.15 25.84 15.18
N ASP A 339 5.83 25.77 15.36
CA ASP A 339 5.19 24.79 16.25
C ASP A 339 5.58 23.34 15.91
N LEU A 340 5.70 23.02 14.62
CA LEU A 340 6.14 21.69 14.20
C LEU A 340 7.66 21.52 14.37
N TYR A 341 8.45 22.57 14.12
CA TYR A 341 9.91 22.56 14.31
C TYR A 341 10.28 22.26 15.77
N GLU A 342 9.59 22.87 16.73
CA GLU A 342 9.84 22.63 18.16
C GLU A 342 9.56 21.18 18.57
N GLN A 343 8.61 20.51 17.95
CA GLN A 343 8.25 19.13 18.25
C GLN A 343 9.22 18.09 17.66
N ILE A 344 10.16 18.50 16.78
CA ILE A 344 11.14 17.59 16.17
C ILE A 344 12.26 17.29 17.17
N LYS A 345 12.33 16.07 17.68
CA LYS A 345 13.36 15.63 18.62
C LYS A 345 14.75 15.45 17.98
N ASP A 346 14.82 14.84 16.79
CA ASP A 346 16.08 14.59 16.07
C ASP A 346 16.22 15.55 14.89
N LYS A 347 16.93 16.64 15.12
CA LYS A 347 17.24 17.69 14.15
C LYS A 347 18.54 17.42 13.38
N LYS A 348 19.35 16.42 13.77
CA LYS A 348 20.73 16.23 13.28
C LYS A 348 20.82 15.95 11.76
N LYS A 349 19.79 15.31 11.19
CA LYS A 349 19.77 14.90 9.77
C LYS A 349 19.35 16.00 8.79
N TYR A 350 18.89 17.12 9.32
CA TYR A 350 18.37 18.22 8.53
C TYR A 350 18.98 19.54 8.97
N THR A 351 19.06 20.47 8.04
CA THR A 351 19.37 21.87 8.34
C THR A 351 18.06 22.64 8.31
N PHE A 352 17.82 23.39 9.37
CA PHE A 352 16.66 24.28 9.51
C PHE A 352 17.17 25.72 9.51
N LYS A 353 16.55 26.56 8.69
CA LYS A 353 16.83 27.99 8.65
C LYS A 353 15.51 28.73 8.92
N ASN A 354 15.49 29.60 9.91
CA ASN A 354 14.35 30.46 10.13
C ASN A 354 14.23 31.43 8.94
N VAL A 355 13.06 31.48 8.34
CA VAL A 355 12.72 32.34 7.20
C VAL A 355 12.15 33.68 7.69
N GLY A 356 11.53 33.68 8.87
CA GLY A 356 10.94 34.84 9.52
C GLY A 356 9.67 34.51 10.28
N ASN A 357 9.19 35.48 11.01
CA ASN A 357 7.90 35.47 11.69
C ASN A 357 6.86 36.11 10.78
N ILE A 358 5.94 35.30 10.25
CA ILE A 358 5.11 35.68 9.11
C ILE A 358 3.64 35.63 9.48
N LYS A 359 2.92 36.70 9.22
CA LYS A 359 1.47 36.76 9.37
C LYS A 359 0.81 36.12 8.15
N LEU A 360 0.37 34.89 8.28
CA LEU A 360 -0.37 34.23 7.21
C LEU A 360 -1.73 34.89 6.96
N LYS A 361 -2.16 34.95 5.68
CA LYS A 361 -3.44 35.56 5.29
C LYS A 361 -4.59 35.00 6.13
N GLY A 362 -5.37 35.88 6.80
CA GLY A 362 -6.49 35.51 7.65
C GLY A 362 -6.12 34.89 9.02
N LYS A 363 -4.86 34.96 9.44
CA LYS A 363 -4.41 34.65 10.82
C LYS A 363 -4.27 35.93 11.62
N ARG A 364 -4.66 35.86 12.92
CA ARG A 364 -4.46 36.99 13.85
C ARG A 364 -3.01 37.07 14.32
N LYS A 365 -2.36 35.92 14.55
CA LYS A 365 -0.98 35.81 15.05
C LYS A 365 -0.05 35.43 13.92
N ALA A 366 1.12 36.03 13.90
CA ALA A 366 2.23 35.60 13.06
C ALA A 366 2.81 34.26 13.57
N ILE A 367 3.36 33.46 12.69
CA ILE A 367 3.99 32.18 13.02
C ILE A 367 5.40 32.15 12.43
N ASP A 368 6.31 31.53 13.14
CA ASP A 368 7.64 31.29 12.64
C ASP A 368 7.61 30.22 11.55
N ILE A 369 8.35 30.47 10.48
CA ILE A 369 8.47 29.54 9.35
C ILE A 369 9.95 29.12 9.21
N PHE A 370 10.16 27.83 9.09
CA PHE A 370 11.48 27.26 8.89
C PHE A 370 11.60 26.56 7.54
N GLN A 371 12.65 26.90 6.82
CA GLN A 371 13.10 26.14 5.67
C GLN A 371 13.78 24.87 6.13
N VAL A 372 13.54 23.75 5.44
CA VAL A 372 14.18 22.47 5.72
C VAL A 372 15.00 22.00 4.53
N ARG A 373 16.25 21.67 4.77
CA ARG A 373 17.12 20.98 3.81
C ARG A 373 17.69 19.71 4.42
N LYS A 374 17.84 18.68 3.60
CA LYS A 374 18.53 17.47 4.04
C LYS A 374 20.03 17.75 4.06
N LYS A 375 20.69 17.40 5.16
CA LYS A 375 22.18 17.40 5.19
C LYS A 375 22.71 16.38 4.17
N LYS A 376 23.78 16.76 3.48
CA LYS A 376 24.50 15.86 2.56
C LYS A 376 25.14 14.69 3.28
#